data_79497a64039ea2827cf48f66c1d43d14
#
_entry.id   79497a64039ea2827cf48f66c1d43d14
#
_cell.length_a   1.000
_cell.length_b   1.000
_cell.length_c   1.000
_cell.angle_alpha   90.00
_cell.angle_beta   90.00
_cell.angle_gamma   90.00
#
_symmetry.space_group_name_H-M   'P 1'
#
loop_
_entity.id
_entity.type
_entity.pdbx_description
1 polymer ?
#
loop_
_entity_poly.entity_id
_entity_poly.type
_entity_poly.pdbx_seq_one_letter_code
_entity_poly.pdbx_strand_id
1 'polypeptide(L)'
;MQGVCQTKSWPYRVRFTAGLTFVAPRATCGVMEKPFWKTKALEELSAAEWESLCDGCGKCCMSKLEDEDTGDIYWTSVSCRMFDAGTCRCSDYPNRLSQVSDCVGLTPQNVRTISWLPGTCAYRLVAEGRDLYWWHRLLSGSAETVHEAGVSMRGRVCASESDLQEPEDYFDYVLDEEP
;
A
#
# COMPACT_ATOMS: atom_id res chain seq x y z
N MET A 1 33.36 -18.46 9.54
CA MET A 1 33.77 -17.05 9.52
C MET A 1 32.81 -16.30 10.43
N GLN A 2 33.30 -15.90 11.61
CA GLN A 2 32.49 -15.24 12.64
C GLN A 2 32.44 -13.75 12.34
N GLY A 3 31.24 -13.21 12.05
CA GLY A 3 31.01 -11.78 11.86
C GLY A 3 31.06 -11.03 13.18
N VAL A 4 32.03 -10.13 13.32
CA VAL A 4 32.24 -9.29 14.50
C VAL A 4 31.19 -8.17 14.48
N CYS A 5 30.37 -8.12 15.51
CA CYS A 5 29.42 -7.04 15.76
C CYS A 5 30.18 -5.81 16.26
N GLN A 6 30.24 -4.74 15.44
CA GLN A 6 30.86 -3.49 15.82
C GLN A 6 29.95 -2.70 16.76
N THR A 7 30.38 -2.53 18.01
CA THR A 7 29.73 -1.66 19.00
C THR A 7 30.15 -0.21 18.76
N LYS A 8 29.16 0.67 18.46
CA LYS A 8 29.38 2.13 18.45
C LYS A 8 29.61 2.63 19.87
N SER A 9 30.78 3.25 20.11
CA SER A 9 31.10 3.90 21.37
C SER A 9 30.34 5.22 21.52
N TRP A 10 29.60 5.38 22.62
CA TRP A 10 28.94 6.62 23.00
C TRP A 10 29.87 7.51 23.84
N PRO A 11 29.92 8.82 23.62
CA PRO A 11 30.91 9.71 24.23
C PRO A 11 30.49 10.29 25.61
N TYR A 12 29.53 9.71 26.32
CA TYR A 12 29.13 10.22 27.62
C TYR A 12 29.53 9.27 28.76
N ARG A 13 30.44 9.77 29.66
CA ARG A 13 30.74 9.11 30.94
C ARG A 13 29.57 9.38 31.92
N VAL A 14 28.81 8.35 32.24
CA VAL A 14 27.86 8.37 33.34
C VAL A 14 28.56 7.86 34.59
N ARG A 15 28.65 8.67 35.68
CA ARG A 15 29.09 8.24 36.99
C ARG A 15 27.97 7.49 37.68
N PHE A 16 28.16 6.21 37.93
CA PHE A 16 27.25 5.41 38.79
C PHE A 16 27.69 5.53 40.25
N THR A 17 26.75 5.97 41.12
CA THR A 17 26.89 5.78 42.59
C THR A 17 26.49 4.36 42.92
N ALA A 18 27.34 3.69 43.74
CA ALA A 18 27.20 2.30 44.10
C ALA A 18 25.89 2.00 44.82
N GLY A 19 25.17 0.96 44.42
CA GLY A 19 24.10 0.39 45.20
C GLY A 19 22.93 -0.31 44.54
N LEU A 20 22.86 -0.41 43.21
CA LEU A 20 21.77 -1.16 42.55
C LEU A 20 22.36 -2.18 41.56
N THR A 21 22.22 -3.48 41.91
CA THR A 21 22.48 -4.56 40.98
C THR A 21 21.41 -4.56 39.88
N PHE A 22 21.72 -3.91 38.77
CA PHE A 22 20.87 -3.93 37.56
C PHE A 22 21.11 -5.25 36.84
N VAL A 23 20.15 -6.19 37.00
CA VAL A 23 20.10 -7.37 36.13
C VAL A 23 19.57 -6.92 34.79
N ALA A 24 20.47 -6.69 33.85
CA ALA A 24 20.09 -6.39 32.48
C ALA A 24 19.24 -7.57 31.93
N PRO A 25 18.05 -7.29 31.33
CA PRO A 25 17.33 -8.34 30.65
C PRO A 25 18.22 -8.86 29.51
N ARG A 26 18.43 -10.17 29.47
CA ARG A 26 19.08 -10.82 28.33
C ARG A 26 18.27 -10.47 27.08
N ALA A 27 18.83 -9.64 26.23
CA ALA A 27 18.31 -9.47 24.87
C ALA A 27 18.40 -10.84 24.20
N THR A 28 17.29 -11.55 24.13
CA THR A 28 17.16 -12.70 23.26
C THR A 28 17.25 -12.15 21.84
N CYS A 29 18.33 -12.47 21.16
CA CYS A 29 18.43 -12.28 19.71
C CYS A 29 17.39 -13.22 19.09
N GLY A 30 16.14 -12.76 19.05
CA GLY A 30 15.08 -13.45 18.33
C GLY A 30 15.45 -13.40 16.86
N VAL A 31 15.56 -14.55 16.22
CA VAL A 31 15.58 -14.66 14.78
C VAL A 31 14.31 -13.94 14.30
N MET A 32 14.47 -12.77 13.69
CA MET A 32 13.33 -12.04 13.09
C MET A 32 12.76 -12.96 12.02
N GLU A 33 11.62 -13.56 12.29
CA GLU A 33 10.91 -14.34 11.27
C GLU A 33 10.67 -13.44 10.05
N LYS A 34 11.04 -13.96 8.88
CA LYS A 34 10.78 -13.22 7.64
C LYS A 34 9.27 -13.03 7.50
N PRO A 35 8.82 -11.85 7.07
CA PRO A 35 7.40 -11.58 6.95
C PRO A 35 6.73 -12.50 5.91
N PHE A 36 5.45 -12.77 6.08
CA PHE A 36 4.67 -13.71 5.27
C PHE A 36 4.75 -13.42 3.76
N TRP A 37 4.77 -12.15 3.37
CA TRP A 37 4.85 -11.74 1.96
C TRP A 37 6.20 -12.03 1.29
N LYS A 38 7.22 -12.44 2.08
CA LYS A 38 8.53 -12.88 1.58
C LYS A 38 8.73 -14.39 1.66
N THR A 39 7.85 -15.10 2.34
CA THR A 39 8.03 -16.53 2.64
C THR A 39 6.98 -17.42 2.04
N LYS A 40 5.81 -16.87 1.70
CA LYS A 40 4.69 -17.60 1.12
C LYS A 40 4.51 -17.27 -0.36
N ALA A 41 4.06 -18.22 -1.16
CA ALA A 41 3.52 -17.93 -2.47
C ALA A 41 2.19 -17.18 -2.33
N LEU A 42 1.77 -16.45 -3.36
CA LEU A 42 0.52 -15.67 -3.31
C LEU A 42 -0.69 -16.54 -2.99
N GLU A 43 -0.70 -17.74 -3.55
CA GLU A 43 -1.78 -18.71 -3.42
C GLU A 43 -1.83 -19.36 -2.02
N GLU A 44 -0.77 -19.21 -1.23
CA GLU A 44 -0.67 -19.70 0.16
C GLU A 44 -1.09 -18.65 1.19
N LEU A 45 -1.33 -17.41 0.75
CA LEU A 45 -1.76 -16.35 1.65
C LEU A 45 -3.20 -16.62 2.12
N SER A 46 -3.42 -16.54 3.41
CA SER A 46 -4.78 -16.52 3.95
C SER A 46 -5.52 -15.26 3.49
N ALA A 47 -6.84 -15.28 3.52
CA ALA A 47 -7.65 -14.10 3.16
C ALA A 47 -7.25 -12.86 3.99
N ALA A 48 -6.96 -13.03 5.27
CA ALA A 48 -6.53 -11.93 6.14
C ALA A 48 -5.14 -11.39 5.75
N GLU A 49 -4.19 -12.24 5.39
CA GLU A 49 -2.87 -11.83 4.89
C GLU A 49 -3.01 -11.11 3.56
N TRP A 50 -3.82 -11.66 2.63
CA TRP A 50 -4.10 -11.02 1.36
C TRP A 50 -4.68 -9.61 1.54
N GLU A 51 -5.78 -9.46 2.29
CA GLU A 51 -6.39 -8.17 2.55
C GLU A 51 -5.45 -7.19 3.28
N SER A 52 -4.50 -7.70 4.06
CA SER A 52 -3.52 -6.87 4.75
C SER A 52 -2.49 -6.20 3.82
N LEU A 53 -2.33 -6.70 2.59
CA LEU A 53 -1.44 -6.10 1.59
C LEU A 53 -1.95 -4.75 1.06
N CYS A 54 -3.25 -4.45 1.19
CA CYS A 54 -3.75 -3.12 0.79
C CYS A 54 -3.28 -2.06 1.76
N ASP A 55 -2.48 -1.11 1.31
CA ASP A 55 -2.02 0.04 2.11
C ASP A 55 -3.07 1.16 2.24
N GLY A 56 -4.11 1.13 1.41
CA GLY A 56 -5.16 2.14 1.42
C GLY A 56 -4.79 3.42 0.66
N CYS A 57 -3.90 3.36 -0.31
CA CYS A 57 -3.53 4.52 -1.13
C CYS A 57 -4.70 5.08 -1.97
N GLY A 58 -5.70 4.26 -2.30
CA GLY A 58 -6.88 4.67 -3.06
C GLY A 58 -6.70 4.77 -4.57
N LYS A 59 -5.50 4.59 -5.11
CA LYS A 59 -5.22 4.76 -6.55
C LYS A 59 -6.03 3.81 -7.44
N CYS A 60 -6.25 2.56 -7.01
CA CYS A 60 -7.05 1.60 -7.78
C CYS A 60 -8.53 2.00 -7.92
N CYS A 61 -9.04 2.89 -7.04
CA CYS A 61 -10.40 3.42 -7.08
C CYS A 61 -10.56 4.68 -7.95
N MET A 62 -9.47 5.16 -8.58
CA MET A 62 -9.56 6.23 -9.56
C MET A 62 -9.94 5.66 -10.92
N SER A 63 -10.78 6.38 -11.66
CA SER A 63 -11.12 6.05 -13.03
C SER A 63 -9.90 6.16 -13.94
N LYS A 64 -9.85 5.31 -14.94
CA LYS A 64 -8.79 5.26 -15.93
C LYS A 64 -9.41 5.25 -17.32
N LEU A 65 -8.77 5.92 -18.25
CA LEU A 65 -9.12 5.88 -19.65
C LEU A 65 -8.11 4.99 -20.37
N GLU A 66 -8.58 4.15 -21.26
CA GLU A 66 -7.73 3.32 -22.11
C GLU A 66 -7.88 3.82 -23.56
N ASP A 67 -6.76 4.07 -24.19
CA ASP A 67 -6.72 4.40 -25.60
C ASP A 67 -7.01 3.13 -26.41
N GLU A 68 -8.04 3.16 -27.24
CA GLU A 68 -8.50 2.00 -28.01
C GLU A 68 -7.48 1.53 -29.07
N ASP A 69 -6.66 2.46 -29.56
CA ASP A 69 -5.69 2.17 -30.64
C ASP A 69 -4.36 1.64 -30.07
N THR A 70 -3.90 2.18 -28.93
CA THR A 70 -2.59 1.87 -28.36
C THR A 70 -2.67 0.96 -27.14
N GLY A 71 -3.80 0.95 -26.41
CA GLY A 71 -3.95 0.28 -25.13
C GLY A 71 -3.25 1.01 -23.97
N ASP A 72 -2.85 2.27 -24.19
CA ASP A 72 -2.26 3.09 -23.15
C ASP A 72 -3.30 3.48 -22.09
N ILE A 73 -2.88 3.49 -20.83
CA ILE A 73 -3.74 3.80 -19.70
C ILE A 73 -3.45 5.21 -19.21
N TYR A 74 -4.48 6.06 -19.21
CA TYR A 74 -4.44 7.41 -18.67
C TYR A 74 -5.15 7.46 -17.32
N TRP A 75 -4.45 7.92 -16.31
CA TRP A 75 -4.99 8.10 -14.98
C TRP A 75 -5.81 9.37 -14.88
N THR A 76 -6.85 9.34 -14.06
CA THR A 76 -7.64 10.52 -13.75
C THR A 76 -7.69 10.81 -12.26
N SER A 77 -8.07 12.01 -11.88
CA SER A 77 -8.39 12.40 -10.50
C SER A 77 -9.87 12.21 -10.16
N VAL A 78 -10.61 11.47 -10.98
CA VAL A 78 -12.02 11.11 -10.76
C VAL A 78 -12.08 9.81 -9.96
N SER A 79 -12.80 9.81 -8.85
CA SER A 79 -12.97 8.63 -8.02
C SER A 79 -14.25 7.85 -8.33
N CYS A 80 -14.21 6.54 -8.08
CA CYS A 80 -15.41 5.72 -7.98
C CYS A 80 -16.41 6.36 -7.01
N ARG A 81 -17.71 6.27 -7.31
CA ARG A 81 -18.80 6.83 -6.48
C ARG A 81 -18.84 6.32 -5.05
N MET A 82 -18.27 5.14 -4.82
CA MET A 82 -18.20 4.55 -3.48
C MET A 82 -16.92 4.91 -2.72
N PHE A 83 -16.04 5.71 -3.30
CA PHE A 83 -14.76 6.05 -2.67
C PHE A 83 -14.92 7.26 -1.75
N ASP A 84 -14.52 7.09 -0.49
CA ASP A 84 -14.41 8.20 0.46
C ASP A 84 -13.00 8.80 0.34
N ALA A 85 -12.92 10.00 -0.24
CA ALA A 85 -11.67 10.71 -0.49
C ALA A 85 -10.96 11.16 0.82
N GLY A 86 -11.69 11.29 1.93
CA GLY A 86 -11.10 11.65 3.23
C GLY A 86 -10.37 10.50 3.88
N THR A 87 -10.93 9.30 3.80
CA THR A 87 -10.37 8.09 4.40
C THR A 87 -9.60 7.20 3.42
N CYS A 88 -9.70 7.46 2.11
CA CYS A 88 -9.21 6.59 1.04
C CYS A 88 -9.76 5.16 1.12
N ARG A 89 -11.03 5.03 1.48
CA ARG A 89 -11.70 3.73 1.65
C ARG A 89 -12.99 3.66 0.82
N CYS A 90 -13.36 2.44 0.46
CA CYS A 90 -14.67 2.16 -0.12
C CYS A 90 -15.73 2.25 0.99
N SER A 91 -16.84 2.96 0.75
CA SER A 91 -17.95 3.14 1.71
C SER A 91 -18.69 1.84 2.01
N ASP A 92 -18.72 0.89 1.06
CA ASP A 92 -19.30 -0.44 1.24
C ASP A 92 -18.41 -1.51 0.58
N TYR A 93 -17.22 -1.70 1.13
CA TYR A 93 -16.23 -2.64 0.59
C TYR A 93 -16.75 -4.08 0.42
N PRO A 94 -17.53 -4.66 1.34
CA PRO A 94 -18.04 -6.03 1.19
C PRO A 94 -18.93 -6.23 -0.03
N ASN A 95 -19.74 -5.23 -0.38
CA ASN A 95 -20.75 -5.32 -1.45
C ASN A 95 -20.32 -4.63 -2.76
N ARG A 96 -19.10 -4.08 -2.82
CA ARG A 96 -18.63 -3.25 -3.95
C ARG A 96 -18.80 -3.90 -5.32
N LEU A 97 -18.53 -5.19 -5.43
CA LEU A 97 -18.61 -5.93 -6.69
C LEU A 97 -20.03 -6.10 -7.23
N SER A 98 -21.05 -6.02 -6.36
CA SER A 98 -22.46 -6.05 -6.78
C SER A 98 -23.01 -4.66 -7.09
N GLN A 99 -22.36 -3.60 -6.58
CA GLN A 99 -22.82 -2.23 -6.75
C GLN A 99 -22.10 -1.49 -7.88
N VAL A 100 -20.85 -1.85 -8.17
CA VAL A 100 -20.00 -1.23 -9.19
C VAL A 100 -19.52 -2.31 -10.14
N SER A 101 -20.02 -2.28 -11.38
CA SER A 101 -19.82 -3.34 -12.39
C SER A 101 -18.36 -3.49 -12.82
N ASP A 102 -17.62 -2.42 -12.80
CA ASP A 102 -16.20 -2.32 -13.18
C ASP A 102 -15.24 -2.36 -11.98
N CYS A 103 -15.79 -2.55 -10.78
CA CYS A 103 -14.96 -2.74 -9.60
C CYS A 103 -14.16 -4.05 -9.68
N VAL A 104 -12.84 -3.94 -9.52
CA VAL A 104 -11.95 -5.09 -9.61
C VAL A 104 -11.70 -5.72 -8.25
N GLY A 105 -12.10 -6.99 -8.11
CA GLY A 105 -11.70 -7.84 -6.99
C GLY A 105 -10.29 -8.41 -7.26
N LEU A 106 -9.28 -7.93 -6.54
CA LEU A 106 -7.93 -8.47 -6.65
C LEU A 106 -7.84 -9.84 -5.99
N THR A 107 -7.24 -10.78 -6.70
CA THR A 107 -6.98 -12.14 -6.24
C THR A 107 -5.55 -12.56 -6.58
N PRO A 108 -4.99 -13.59 -5.92
CA PRO A 108 -3.69 -14.15 -6.32
C PRO A 108 -3.61 -14.57 -7.79
N GLN A 109 -4.76 -14.94 -8.39
CA GLN A 109 -4.83 -15.43 -9.77
C GLN A 109 -4.81 -14.30 -10.80
N ASN A 110 -5.47 -13.15 -10.51
CA ASN A 110 -5.63 -12.08 -11.48
C ASN A 110 -4.63 -10.92 -11.32
N VAL A 111 -3.98 -10.78 -10.18
CA VAL A 111 -3.10 -9.63 -9.89
C VAL A 111 -1.97 -9.45 -10.91
N ARG A 112 -1.49 -10.54 -11.51
CA ARG A 112 -0.41 -10.52 -12.51
C ARG A 112 -0.88 -10.13 -13.92
N THR A 113 -2.20 -10.16 -14.15
CA THR A 113 -2.79 -9.86 -15.48
C THR A 113 -3.35 -8.45 -15.58
N ILE A 114 -3.45 -7.73 -14.45
CA ILE A 114 -3.99 -6.38 -14.40
C ILE A 114 -2.86 -5.38 -14.62
N SER A 115 -2.68 -4.95 -15.88
CA SER A 115 -1.57 -4.09 -16.32
C SER A 115 -1.57 -2.70 -15.67
N TRP A 116 -2.74 -2.15 -15.40
CA TRP A 116 -2.93 -0.82 -14.85
C TRP A 116 -2.77 -0.72 -13.32
N LEU A 117 -2.47 -1.80 -12.60
CA LEU A 117 -2.18 -1.65 -11.17
C LEU A 117 -0.99 -0.71 -10.96
N PRO A 118 -1.10 0.25 -10.02
CA PRO A 118 -0.02 1.20 -9.73
C PRO A 118 1.31 0.51 -9.48
N GLY A 119 2.40 1.10 -9.95
CA GLY A 119 3.75 0.59 -9.71
C GLY A 119 4.13 0.51 -8.22
N THR A 120 3.40 1.27 -7.38
CA THR A 120 3.53 1.26 -5.91
C THR A 120 2.57 0.30 -5.21
N CYS A 121 1.64 -0.35 -5.93
CA CYS A 121 0.65 -1.25 -5.35
C CYS A 121 1.29 -2.45 -4.67
N ALA A 122 1.01 -2.67 -3.39
CA ALA A 122 1.61 -3.75 -2.62
C ALA A 122 1.26 -5.15 -3.17
N TYR A 123 0.06 -5.34 -3.69
CA TYR A 123 -0.31 -6.59 -4.36
C TYR A 123 0.57 -6.88 -5.57
N ARG A 124 0.82 -5.84 -6.40
CA ARG A 124 1.71 -5.93 -7.56
C ARG A 124 3.15 -6.17 -7.12
N LEU A 125 3.65 -5.44 -6.14
CA LEU A 125 5.01 -5.60 -5.62
C LEU A 125 5.27 -7.04 -5.16
N VAL A 126 4.36 -7.59 -4.35
CA VAL A 126 4.49 -8.97 -3.85
C VAL A 126 4.39 -9.99 -4.98
N ALA A 127 3.48 -9.78 -5.95
CA ALA A 127 3.35 -10.63 -7.13
C ALA A 127 4.60 -10.65 -8.02
N GLU A 128 5.35 -9.53 -8.04
CA GLU A 128 6.62 -9.38 -8.75
C GLU A 128 7.84 -9.79 -7.90
N GLY A 129 7.65 -10.27 -6.67
CA GLY A 129 8.74 -10.63 -5.75
C GLY A 129 9.51 -9.42 -5.21
N ARG A 130 8.94 -8.24 -5.29
CA ARG A 130 9.50 -6.98 -4.80
C ARG A 130 9.10 -6.76 -3.34
N ASP A 131 9.86 -5.91 -2.65
CA ASP A 131 9.57 -5.57 -1.25
C ASP A 131 8.53 -4.45 -1.15
N LEU A 132 7.83 -4.40 -0.01
CA LEU A 132 6.94 -3.31 0.30
C LEU A 132 7.74 -2.04 0.59
N TYR A 133 7.16 -0.89 0.27
CA TYR A 133 7.75 0.40 0.60
C TYR A 133 7.64 0.71 2.10
N TRP A 134 8.53 1.57 2.60
CA TRP A 134 8.64 1.92 4.01
C TRP A 134 7.34 2.46 4.64
N TRP A 135 6.50 3.12 3.85
CA TRP A 135 5.22 3.68 4.30
C TRP A 135 4.11 2.63 4.47
N HIS A 136 4.33 1.43 3.96
CA HIS A 136 3.32 0.38 4.06
C HIS A 136 3.08 0.01 5.53
N ARG A 137 1.80 -0.08 5.93
CA ARG A 137 1.40 -0.34 7.33
C ARG A 137 2.01 -1.60 7.95
N LEU A 138 2.32 -2.61 7.15
CA LEU A 138 2.98 -3.83 7.62
C LEU A 138 4.46 -3.61 7.98
N LEU A 139 5.07 -2.52 7.53
CA LEU A 139 6.44 -2.13 7.86
C LEU A 139 6.46 -0.99 8.88
N SER A 140 5.66 0.05 8.66
CA SER A 140 5.61 1.25 9.52
C SER A 140 4.82 1.04 10.81
N GLY A 141 3.89 0.07 10.83
CA GLY A 141 2.94 -0.12 11.94
C GLY A 141 1.79 0.89 11.97
N SER A 142 1.71 1.82 11.00
CA SER A 142 0.67 2.85 10.93
C SER A 142 -0.01 2.86 9.56
N ALA A 143 -1.33 3.04 9.55
CA ALA A 143 -2.09 3.24 8.32
C ALA A 143 -1.97 4.67 7.76
N GLU A 144 -1.47 5.62 8.56
CA GLU A 144 -1.34 7.02 8.15
C GLU A 144 -0.10 7.28 7.29
N THR A 145 0.93 6.43 7.39
CA THR A 145 2.21 6.65 6.70
C THR A 145 2.11 6.69 5.18
N VAL A 146 1.15 5.98 4.56
CA VAL A 146 0.88 6.07 3.11
C VAL A 146 0.38 7.45 2.70
N HIS A 147 -0.37 8.12 3.60
CA HIS A 147 -0.85 9.47 3.39
C HIS A 147 0.24 10.51 3.66
N GLU A 148 1.00 10.34 4.72
CA GLU A 148 2.14 11.19 5.08
C GLU A 148 3.25 11.15 4.01
N ALA A 149 3.43 10.01 3.36
CA ALA A 149 4.36 9.85 2.24
C ALA A 149 3.89 10.51 0.93
N GLY A 150 2.65 11.05 0.89
CA GLY A 150 2.08 11.68 -0.31
C GLY A 150 1.74 10.69 -1.42
N VAL A 151 1.68 9.39 -1.13
CA VAL A 151 1.44 8.33 -2.12
C VAL A 151 -0.05 8.09 -2.35
N SER A 152 -0.91 8.47 -1.40
CA SER A 152 -2.34 8.22 -1.47
C SER A 152 -3.10 9.31 -2.23
N MET A 153 -4.33 8.97 -2.61
CA MET A 153 -5.27 9.91 -3.26
C MET A 153 -5.95 10.88 -2.28
N ARG A 154 -5.64 10.82 -0.97
CA ARG A 154 -6.17 11.77 0.01
C ARG A 154 -5.81 13.21 -0.35
N GLY A 155 -6.84 14.05 -0.58
CA GLY A 155 -6.66 15.45 -0.99
C GLY A 155 -6.26 15.66 -2.45
N ARG A 156 -6.28 14.61 -3.28
CA ARG A 156 -5.92 14.66 -4.72
C ARG A 156 -7.10 14.29 -5.63
N VAL A 157 -8.22 13.87 -5.07
CA VAL A 157 -9.46 13.61 -5.82
C VAL A 157 -10.12 14.93 -6.18
N CYS A 158 -10.42 15.16 -7.44
CA CYS A 158 -11.04 16.40 -7.94
C CYS A 158 -12.54 16.24 -8.22
N ALA A 159 -13.00 15.04 -8.56
CA ALA A 159 -14.40 14.74 -8.82
C ALA A 159 -14.74 13.29 -8.46
N SER A 160 -16.02 12.98 -8.30
CA SER A 160 -16.54 11.61 -8.29
C SER A 160 -17.16 11.29 -9.64
N GLU A 161 -17.16 10.03 -10.06
CA GLU A 161 -17.88 9.59 -11.25
C GLU A 161 -19.37 9.96 -11.23
N SER A 162 -19.94 10.15 -10.03
CA SER A 162 -21.32 10.60 -9.86
C SER A 162 -21.56 12.07 -10.23
N ASP A 163 -20.50 12.85 -10.32
CA ASP A 163 -20.56 14.28 -10.65
C ASP A 163 -20.51 14.53 -12.15
N LEU A 164 -20.08 13.51 -12.92
CA LEU A 164 -19.91 13.60 -14.38
C LEU A 164 -21.17 13.14 -15.09
N GLN A 165 -21.46 13.77 -16.25
CA GLN A 165 -22.69 13.50 -17.02
C GLN A 165 -22.37 12.72 -18.31
N GLU A 166 -21.26 13.05 -18.96
CA GLU A 166 -20.86 12.49 -20.24
C GLU A 166 -19.45 11.85 -20.12
N PRO A 167 -19.15 10.84 -20.94
CA PRO A 167 -17.82 10.22 -20.94
C PRO A 167 -16.68 11.22 -21.22
N GLU A 168 -16.92 12.25 -21.98
CA GLU A 168 -15.95 13.29 -22.34
C GLU A 168 -15.54 14.14 -21.15
N ASP A 169 -16.37 14.23 -20.11
CA ASP A 169 -16.06 15.01 -18.89
C ASP A 169 -14.80 14.49 -18.19
N TYR A 170 -14.46 13.19 -18.35
CA TYR A 170 -13.27 12.60 -17.76
C TYR A 170 -11.97 13.19 -18.27
N PHE A 171 -11.94 13.73 -19.52
CA PHE A 171 -10.72 14.29 -20.10
C PHE A 171 -10.20 15.50 -19.34
N ASP A 172 -11.07 16.28 -18.69
CA ASP A 172 -10.68 17.43 -17.86
C ASP A 172 -9.93 17.05 -16.59
N TYR A 173 -9.95 15.77 -16.23
CA TYR A 173 -9.37 15.23 -14.99
C TYR A 173 -8.19 14.28 -15.23
N VAL A 174 -7.71 14.18 -16.47
CA VAL A 174 -6.55 13.33 -16.81
C VAL A 174 -5.31 13.87 -16.09
N LEU A 175 -4.51 12.97 -15.55
CA LEU A 175 -3.24 13.27 -14.90
C LEU A 175 -2.09 13.06 -15.88
N ASP A 176 -1.04 13.89 -15.76
CA ASP A 176 0.15 13.80 -16.62
C ASP A 176 0.95 12.50 -16.38
N GLU A 177 0.79 11.90 -15.19
CA GLU A 177 1.51 10.69 -14.80
C GLU A 177 0.69 9.84 -13.81
N GLU A 178 1.15 8.62 -13.53
CA GLU A 178 0.58 7.76 -12.48
C GLU A 178 0.62 8.50 -11.13
N PRO A 179 -0.51 8.61 -10.42
CA PRO A 179 -0.64 9.37 -9.18
C PRO A 179 0.18 8.80 -8.01
#